data_8a0a936d5c5c6355a929cc592cf8863e
#
_entry.id   8a0a936d5c5c6355a929cc592cf8863e
#
_cell.length_a   1.000
_cell.length_b   1.000
_cell.length_c   1.000
_cell.angle_alpha   90.00
_cell.angle_beta   90.00
_cell.angle_gamma   90.00
#
_symmetry.space_group_name_H-M   'P 1'
#
loop_
_entity.id
_entity.type
_entity.pdbx_description
1 polymer ?
#
loop_
_entity_poly.entity_id
_entity_poly.type
_entity_poly.pdbx_seq_one_letter_code
_entity_poly.pdbx_strand_id
1 'polypeptide(L)'
;VLFRSMAHTARAAAAFGVRTVIGFTGSSIWHLVAMFPPVVPGMIERGYEDFAERWNPILDVFDAEGVRFAHEVHPSEIAYDYWTTHQALEALGHRPAFGLNFDPSHFVWQDLDPVGFLWDFRDRIYHVDCKEARKRLDGRNGRLGSHLPWGDPRRGWDFVSAGHGDVPWEDVFRMLRSIGYDGPVSVEWEDAGMDRLTGAPEALARLKHFDFDPPTASFDAAFGGGEK
;
A
#
# COMPACT_ATOMS: atom_id res chain seq x y z
N VAL A 1 -10.62 22.91 -0.66
CA VAL A 1 -9.75 22.56 -1.80
C VAL A 1 -9.80 21.07 -2.04
N LEU A 2 -9.51 20.21 -1.04
CA LEU A 2 -9.47 18.74 -1.17
C LEU A 2 -10.74 18.17 -1.81
N PHE A 3 -11.92 18.44 -1.24
CA PHE A 3 -13.19 17.95 -1.77
C PHE A 3 -13.37 18.24 -3.27
N ARG A 4 -13.14 19.49 -3.69
CA ARG A 4 -13.31 19.87 -5.10
C ARG A 4 -12.34 19.13 -6.01
N SER A 5 -11.07 19.00 -5.60
CA SER A 5 -10.05 18.28 -6.35
C SER A 5 -10.42 16.81 -6.50
N MET A 6 -10.74 16.12 -5.41
CA MET A 6 -11.08 14.70 -5.41
C MET A 6 -12.37 14.41 -6.18
N ALA A 7 -13.40 15.27 -6.06
CA ALA A 7 -14.62 15.15 -6.85
C ALA A 7 -14.37 15.28 -8.36
N HIS A 8 -13.48 16.19 -8.79
CA HIS A 8 -13.08 16.30 -10.19
C HIS A 8 -12.30 15.06 -10.66
N THR A 9 -11.41 14.54 -9.82
CA THR A 9 -10.65 13.31 -10.13
C THR A 9 -11.57 12.11 -10.31
N ALA A 10 -12.56 11.92 -9.44
CA ALA A 10 -13.54 10.83 -9.57
C ALA A 10 -14.31 10.92 -10.90
N ARG A 11 -14.81 12.11 -11.25
CA ARG A 11 -15.52 12.34 -12.52
C ARG A 11 -14.63 12.12 -13.73
N ALA A 12 -13.39 12.59 -13.69
CA ALA A 12 -12.41 12.37 -14.76
C ALA A 12 -12.10 10.88 -14.92
N ALA A 13 -11.86 10.16 -13.82
CA ALA A 13 -11.65 8.73 -13.84
C ALA A 13 -12.83 8.00 -14.48
N ALA A 14 -14.07 8.29 -14.07
CA ALA A 14 -15.27 7.74 -14.66
C ALA A 14 -15.36 8.02 -16.17
N ALA A 15 -15.08 9.27 -16.59
CA ALA A 15 -15.12 9.66 -18.01
C ALA A 15 -14.09 8.92 -18.86
N PHE A 16 -12.95 8.54 -18.29
CA PHE A 16 -11.91 7.71 -18.94
C PHE A 16 -12.13 6.20 -18.78
N GLY A 17 -13.19 5.77 -18.11
CA GLY A 17 -13.45 4.36 -17.84
C GLY A 17 -12.53 3.75 -16.76
N VAL A 18 -11.81 4.58 -16.00
CA VAL A 18 -10.96 4.16 -14.89
C VAL A 18 -11.80 3.98 -13.63
N ARG A 19 -11.69 2.83 -12.99
CA ARG A 19 -12.53 2.49 -11.83
C ARG A 19 -11.86 2.66 -10.48
N THR A 20 -10.55 2.87 -10.44
CA THR A 20 -9.80 3.01 -9.18
C THR A 20 -8.88 4.23 -9.28
N VAL A 21 -8.94 5.09 -8.29
CA VAL A 21 -8.04 6.23 -8.08
C VAL A 21 -7.21 5.94 -6.86
N ILE A 22 -5.90 5.99 -6.99
CA ILE A 22 -4.96 5.85 -5.87
C ILE A 22 -4.58 7.21 -5.30
N GLY A 23 -4.23 7.27 -4.03
CA GLY A 23 -3.74 8.51 -3.43
C GLY A 23 -3.73 8.51 -1.90
N PHE A 24 -3.47 9.68 -1.39
CA PHE A 24 -3.31 9.96 0.04
C PHE A 24 -4.54 10.65 0.62
N THR A 25 -4.78 10.40 1.90
CA THR A 25 -5.89 11.01 2.63
C THR A 25 -5.48 12.22 3.45
N GLY A 26 -4.22 12.28 3.83
CA GLY A 26 -3.75 13.16 4.88
C GLY A 26 -4.15 12.65 6.29
N SER A 27 -3.63 13.32 7.31
CA SER A 27 -3.96 13.02 8.69
C SER A 27 -3.77 14.27 9.57
N SER A 28 -4.79 14.62 10.36
CA SER A 28 -4.68 15.69 11.35
C SER A 28 -3.91 15.29 12.60
N ILE A 29 -3.65 13.99 12.75
CA ILE A 29 -2.98 13.40 13.94
C ILE A 29 -1.64 12.75 13.63
N TRP A 30 -1.14 12.83 12.40
CA TRP A 30 0.13 12.22 12.01
C TRP A 30 1.32 12.66 12.88
N HIS A 31 1.32 13.92 13.34
CA HIS A 31 2.37 14.46 14.19
C HIS A 31 2.45 13.79 15.57
N LEU A 32 1.48 12.95 15.94
CA LEU A 32 1.43 12.19 17.19
C LEU A 32 2.07 10.81 17.06
N VAL A 33 3.13 10.68 16.26
CA VAL A 33 3.85 9.42 16.05
C VAL A 33 4.39 8.88 17.38
N ALA A 34 4.13 7.58 17.64
CA ALA A 34 4.51 6.90 18.88
C ALA A 34 4.03 7.63 20.16
N MET A 35 2.89 8.34 20.08
CA MET A 35 2.31 9.14 21.17
C MET A 35 3.18 10.34 21.60
N PHE A 36 4.06 10.81 20.72
CA PHE A 36 4.81 12.06 20.90
C PHE A 36 4.42 13.11 19.86
N PRO A 37 4.17 14.38 20.28
CA PRO A 37 4.11 14.88 21.66
C PRO A 37 3.02 14.19 22.50
N PRO A 38 2.99 14.39 23.83
CA PRO A 38 2.01 13.75 24.72
C PRO A 38 0.56 13.97 24.26
N VAL A 39 -0.22 12.91 24.26
CA VAL A 39 -1.58 12.87 23.75
C VAL A 39 -2.55 12.99 24.93
N VAL A 40 -3.54 13.88 24.80
CA VAL A 40 -4.64 13.98 25.78
C VAL A 40 -5.77 13.01 25.38
N PRO A 41 -6.59 12.56 26.36
CA PRO A 41 -7.72 11.65 26.08
C PRO A 41 -8.64 12.18 24.96
N GLY A 42 -9.04 11.30 24.06
CA GLY A 42 -9.93 11.61 22.94
C GLY A 42 -9.25 12.32 21.75
N MET A 43 -7.95 12.56 21.77
CA MET A 43 -7.26 13.28 20.71
C MET A 43 -7.12 12.44 19.45
N ILE A 44 -6.82 11.15 19.60
CA ILE A 44 -6.72 10.20 18.48
C ILE A 44 -8.11 9.95 17.88
N GLU A 45 -9.10 9.71 18.71
CA GLU A 45 -10.49 9.49 18.31
C GLU A 45 -11.02 10.65 17.46
N ARG A 46 -10.79 11.90 17.92
CA ARG A 46 -11.15 13.09 17.14
C ARG A 46 -10.42 13.19 15.80
N GLY A 47 -9.22 12.64 15.68
CA GLY A 47 -8.50 12.56 14.40
C GLY A 47 -9.19 11.67 13.39
N TYR A 48 -9.74 10.53 13.83
CA TYR A 48 -10.53 9.65 12.96
C TYR A 48 -11.94 10.21 12.68
N GLU A 49 -12.54 10.92 13.62
CA GLU A 49 -13.80 11.66 13.39
C GLU A 49 -13.61 12.74 12.30
N ASP A 50 -12.56 13.58 12.40
CA ASP A 50 -12.21 14.60 11.40
C ASP A 50 -11.94 13.95 10.01
N PHE A 51 -11.25 12.83 10.00
CA PHE A 51 -11.03 12.06 8.78
C PHE A 51 -12.37 11.62 8.15
N ALA A 52 -13.25 11.01 8.92
CA ALA A 52 -14.55 10.53 8.43
C ALA A 52 -15.45 11.68 7.96
N GLU A 53 -15.47 12.79 8.69
CA GLU A 53 -16.25 13.99 8.33
C GLU A 53 -15.80 14.56 6.96
N ARG A 54 -14.50 14.58 6.69
CA ARG A 54 -13.96 15.10 5.43
C ARG A 54 -14.10 14.11 4.27
N TRP A 55 -13.90 12.82 4.53
CA TRP A 55 -13.83 11.82 3.47
C TRP A 55 -15.19 11.25 3.08
N ASN A 56 -16.18 11.18 3.98
CA ASN A 56 -17.51 10.68 3.61
C ASN A 56 -18.15 11.46 2.44
N PRO A 57 -18.17 12.80 2.42
CA PRO A 57 -18.71 13.55 1.28
C PRO A 57 -17.92 13.35 -0.02
N ILE A 58 -16.59 13.07 0.06
CA ILE A 58 -15.77 12.74 -1.10
C ILE A 58 -16.19 11.38 -1.64
N LEU A 59 -16.31 10.38 -0.76
CA LEU A 59 -16.68 9.03 -1.12
C LEU A 59 -18.11 8.93 -1.67
N ASP A 60 -19.02 9.83 -1.26
CA ASP A 60 -20.35 9.94 -1.89
C ASP A 60 -20.25 10.27 -3.39
N VAL A 61 -19.28 11.10 -3.79
CA VAL A 61 -19.03 11.40 -5.20
C VAL A 61 -18.41 10.19 -5.90
N PHE A 62 -17.47 9.49 -5.26
CA PHE A 62 -16.88 8.27 -5.81
C PHE A 62 -17.92 7.19 -6.05
N ASP A 63 -18.80 6.95 -5.09
CA ASP A 63 -19.93 6.02 -5.21
C ASP A 63 -20.86 6.41 -6.37
N ALA A 64 -21.23 7.69 -6.48
CA ALA A 64 -22.11 8.19 -7.54
C ALA A 64 -21.50 8.03 -8.95
N GLU A 65 -20.18 8.13 -9.07
CA GLU A 65 -19.45 7.96 -10.33
C GLU A 65 -19.04 6.50 -10.61
N GLY A 66 -19.31 5.57 -9.69
CA GLY A 66 -18.90 4.17 -9.80
C GLY A 66 -17.38 3.96 -9.79
N VAL A 67 -16.65 4.83 -9.11
CA VAL A 67 -15.20 4.82 -8.96
C VAL A 67 -14.85 4.51 -7.50
N ARG A 68 -13.73 3.81 -7.27
CA ARG A 68 -13.23 3.51 -5.93
C ARG A 68 -11.98 4.34 -5.65
N PHE A 69 -11.79 4.69 -4.39
CA PHE A 69 -10.53 5.28 -3.90
C PHE A 69 -9.70 4.21 -3.21
N ALA A 70 -8.45 4.08 -3.60
CA ALA A 70 -7.46 3.21 -2.98
C ALA A 70 -6.44 4.07 -2.22
N HIS A 71 -6.56 4.06 -0.90
CA HIS A 71 -5.66 4.77 -0.01
C HIS A 71 -4.32 4.04 0.09
N GLU A 72 -3.22 4.73 -0.14
CA GLU A 72 -1.91 4.18 0.13
C GLU A 72 -1.64 4.17 1.63
N VAL A 73 -1.38 2.98 2.18
CA VAL A 73 -1.00 2.79 3.59
C VAL A 73 0.43 3.27 3.77
N HIS A 74 0.56 4.53 4.18
CA HIS A 74 1.80 5.29 4.07
C HIS A 74 2.04 6.14 5.32
N PRO A 75 3.28 6.26 5.83
CA PRO A 75 3.64 7.27 6.83
C PRO A 75 3.19 8.66 6.40
N SER A 76 2.74 9.47 7.33
CA SER A 76 2.09 10.78 7.17
C SER A 76 0.58 10.74 6.91
N GLU A 77 0.02 9.56 6.67
CA GLU A 77 -1.40 9.39 6.39
C GLU A 77 -2.19 8.92 7.63
N ILE A 78 -3.52 8.86 7.51
CA ILE A 78 -4.39 8.38 8.60
C ILE A 78 -4.18 6.88 8.87
N ALA A 79 -3.93 6.10 7.83
CA ALA A 79 -3.54 4.70 7.91
C ALA A 79 -2.10 4.55 7.42
N TYR A 80 -1.21 4.05 8.26
CA TYR A 80 0.22 3.88 7.98
C TYR A 80 0.77 2.53 8.44
N ASP A 81 -0.04 1.74 9.13
CA ASP A 81 0.26 0.39 9.60
C ASP A 81 -1.01 -0.47 9.68
N TYR A 82 -0.87 -1.68 10.23
CA TYR A 82 -1.95 -2.64 10.34
C TYR A 82 -3.15 -2.09 11.15
N TRP A 83 -2.89 -1.57 12.35
CA TRP A 83 -3.98 -1.15 13.26
C TRP A 83 -4.61 0.18 12.87
N THR A 84 -3.83 1.11 12.35
CA THR A 84 -4.37 2.38 11.84
C THR A 84 -5.19 2.17 10.57
N THR A 85 -4.89 1.13 9.78
CA THR A 85 -5.72 0.71 8.65
C THR A 85 -7.09 0.20 9.12
N HIS A 86 -7.14 -0.65 10.14
CA HIS A 86 -8.40 -1.07 10.73
C HIS A 86 -9.23 0.11 11.22
N GLN A 87 -8.62 1.03 11.98
CA GLN A 87 -9.30 2.21 12.50
C GLN A 87 -9.84 3.13 11.39
N ALA A 88 -9.08 3.32 10.31
CA ALA A 88 -9.51 4.12 9.16
C ALA A 88 -10.72 3.50 8.44
N LEU A 89 -10.70 2.19 8.24
CA LEU A 89 -11.83 1.46 7.65
C LEU A 89 -13.08 1.51 8.54
N GLU A 90 -12.93 1.35 9.87
CA GLU A 90 -14.02 1.49 10.83
C GLU A 90 -14.60 2.90 10.83
N ALA A 91 -13.75 3.93 10.86
CA ALA A 91 -14.18 5.33 10.86
C ALA A 91 -15.07 5.68 9.65
N LEU A 92 -14.83 5.02 8.51
CA LEU A 92 -15.63 5.16 7.28
C LEU A 92 -16.78 4.15 7.19
N GLY A 93 -17.07 3.37 8.22
CA GLY A 93 -18.12 2.35 8.23
C GLY A 93 -17.90 1.26 7.16
N HIS A 94 -16.66 0.94 6.87
CA HIS A 94 -16.27 -0.07 5.86
C HIS A 94 -16.85 0.16 4.46
N ARG A 95 -17.04 1.43 4.05
CA ARG A 95 -17.61 1.76 2.73
C ARG A 95 -16.82 1.10 1.59
N PRO A 96 -17.49 0.45 0.62
CA PRO A 96 -16.81 -0.18 -0.53
C PRO A 96 -16.09 0.82 -1.46
N ALA A 97 -16.50 2.09 -1.46
CA ALA A 97 -15.79 3.12 -2.23
C ALA A 97 -14.37 3.40 -1.74
N PHE A 98 -14.04 2.99 -0.50
CA PHE A 98 -12.72 3.15 0.10
C PHE A 98 -12.04 1.80 0.27
N GLY A 99 -10.85 1.66 -0.30
CA GLY A 99 -9.98 0.51 -0.16
C GLY A 99 -8.53 0.94 -0.07
N LEU A 100 -7.64 0.02 -0.36
CA LEU A 100 -6.21 0.17 -0.10
C LEU A 100 -5.41 0.03 -1.39
N ASN A 101 -4.42 0.91 -1.53
CA ASN A 101 -3.28 0.74 -2.39
C ASN A 101 -2.17 0.13 -1.54
N PHE A 102 -1.77 -1.08 -1.88
CA PHE A 102 -0.77 -1.84 -1.13
C PHE A 102 0.62 -1.53 -1.66
N ASP A 103 1.45 -0.92 -0.82
CA ASP A 103 2.88 -0.74 -1.04
C ASP A 103 3.67 -1.46 0.05
N PRO A 104 4.31 -2.62 -0.26
CA PRO A 104 5.03 -3.42 0.73
C PRO A 104 6.27 -2.73 1.30
N SER A 105 6.82 -1.73 0.62
CA SER A 105 8.02 -1.04 1.07
C SER A 105 7.80 -0.38 2.43
N HIS A 106 6.61 0.19 2.65
CA HIS A 106 6.25 0.85 3.90
C HIS A 106 6.02 -0.12 5.06
N PHE A 107 5.80 -1.39 4.79
CA PHE A 107 5.67 -2.44 5.80
C PHE A 107 7.03 -2.98 6.22
N VAL A 108 7.91 -3.31 5.27
CA VAL A 108 9.16 -4.01 5.58
C VAL A 108 10.12 -3.18 6.42
N TRP A 109 10.22 -1.85 6.21
CA TRP A 109 11.09 -1.04 7.03
C TRP A 109 10.55 -0.85 8.47
N GLN A 110 9.24 -1.02 8.67
CA GLN A 110 8.58 -1.03 9.98
C GLN A 110 8.64 -2.41 10.67
N ASP A 111 9.14 -3.46 10.01
CA ASP A 111 9.06 -4.87 10.40
C ASP A 111 7.61 -5.38 10.50
N LEU A 112 6.73 -4.89 9.68
CA LEU A 112 5.39 -5.43 9.51
C LEU A 112 5.40 -6.52 8.43
N ASP A 113 4.50 -7.50 8.57
CA ASP A 113 4.33 -8.57 7.59
C ASP A 113 3.45 -8.11 6.42
N PRO A 114 4.02 -7.87 5.22
CA PRO A 114 3.24 -7.45 4.06
C PRO A 114 2.35 -8.58 3.51
N VAL A 115 2.74 -9.84 3.70
CA VAL A 115 1.99 -11.00 3.18
C VAL A 115 0.75 -11.26 4.03
N GLY A 116 0.90 -11.24 5.35
CA GLY A 116 -0.23 -11.33 6.28
C GLY A 116 -1.21 -10.17 6.11
N PHE A 117 -0.70 -8.95 5.86
CA PHE A 117 -1.54 -7.79 5.57
C PHE A 117 -2.42 -8.00 4.33
N LEU A 118 -1.85 -8.51 3.23
CA LEU A 118 -2.62 -8.82 2.02
C LEU A 118 -3.75 -9.82 2.29
N TRP A 119 -3.49 -10.84 3.10
CA TRP A 119 -4.50 -11.84 3.47
C TRP A 119 -5.63 -11.24 4.30
N ASP A 120 -5.30 -10.45 5.31
CA ASP A 120 -6.28 -9.91 6.25
C ASP A 120 -7.14 -8.81 5.62
N PHE A 121 -6.57 -8.02 4.71
CA PHE A 121 -7.27 -6.94 4.00
C PHE A 121 -7.66 -7.30 2.56
N ARG A 122 -7.66 -8.58 2.16
CA ARG A 122 -7.84 -9.06 0.79
C ARG A 122 -9.06 -8.45 0.04
N ASP A 123 -10.16 -8.22 0.75
CA ASP A 123 -11.39 -7.66 0.17
C ASP A 123 -11.29 -6.14 -0.06
N ARG A 124 -10.18 -5.52 0.33
CA ARG A 124 -9.93 -4.09 0.28
C ARG A 124 -8.73 -3.70 -0.56
N ILE A 125 -7.96 -4.64 -1.06
CA ILE A 125 -6.83 -4.35 -1.93
C ILE A 125 -7.36 -4.00 -3.33
N TYR A 126 -7.29 -2.72 -3.69
CA TYR A 126 -7.79 -2.21 -4.96
C TYR A 126 -6.70 -1.85 -5.94
N HIS A 127 -5.48 -1.67 -5.45
CA HIS A 127 -4.28 -1.43 -6.23
C HIS A 127 -3.05 -1.96 -5.50
N VAL A 128 -1.98 -2.22 -6.26
CA VAL A 128 -0.69 -2.65 -5.74
C VAL A 128 0.42 -1.83 -6.37
N ASP A 129 1.21 -1.16 -5.54
CA ASP A 129 2.46 -0.53 -5.94
C ASP A 129 3.64 -1.41 -5.54
N CYS A 130 4.44 -1.79 -6.51
CA CYS A 130 5.67 -2.53 -6.31
C CYS A 130 6.82 -1.55 -6.11
N LYS A 131 7.04 -1.20 -4.85
CA LYS A 131 8.13 -0.38 -4.36
C LYS A 131 8.95 -1.17 -3.35
N GLU A 132 10.23 -0.95 -3.34
CA GLU A 132 11.18 -1.72 -2.55
C GLU A 132 11.81 -0.89 -1.45
N ALA A 133 12.01 -1.46 -0.29
CA ALA A 133 12.80 -0.87 0.78
C ALA A 133 13.85 -1.84 1.28
N ARG A 134 15.02 -1.30 1.64
CA ARG A 134 16.13 -2.05 2.21
C ARG A 134 16.48 -1.52 3.58
N LYS A 135 16.48 -2.38 4.59
CA LYS A 135 16.91 -2.06 5.95
C LYS A 135 18.43 -2.04 6.06
N ARG A 136 18.94 -1.10 6.86
CA ARG A 136 20.38 -0.90 7.13
C ARG A 136 20.61 -0.65 8.61
N LEU A 137 19.85 -1.34 9.46
CA LEU A 137 19.94 -1.20 10.92
C LEU A 137 21.26 -1.85 11.41
N ASP A 138 22.09 -1.08 12.09
CA ASP A 138 23.41 -1.49 12.57
C ASP A 138 23.65 -1.17 14.05
N GLY A 139 22.60 -0.79 14.77
CA GLY A 139 22.68 -0.34 16.17
C GLY A 139 23.00 1.15 16.34
N ARG A 140 23.28 1.89 15.25
CA ARG A 140 23.48 3.35 15.21
C ARG A 140 22.40 4.01 14.35
N ASN A 141 22.09 3.41 13.21
CA ASN A 141 21.12 3.90 12.24
C ASN A 141 19.71 3.50 12.70
N GLY A 142 18.86 4.48 13.00
CA GLY A 142 17.49 4.24 13.47
C GLY A 142 16.46 4.30 12.34
N ARG A 143 15.30 3.70 12.58
CA ARG A 143 14.17 3.66 11.62
C ARG A 143 13.61 5.03 11.27
N LEU A 144 13.70 6.00 12.16
CA LEU A 144 13.20 7.36 11.93
C LEU A 144 14.07 8.21 11.00
N GLY A 145 15.24 7.68 10.56
CA GLY A 145 16.07 8.25 9.51
C GLY A 145 16.87 9.50 9.92
N SER A 146 16.70 10.01 11.14
CA SER A 146 17.49 11.10 11.74
C SER A 146 17.56 12.38 10.89
N HIS A 147 16.52 12.68 10.09
CA HIS A 147 16.44 13.81 9.15
C HIS A 147 17.56 13.82 8.09
N LEU A 148 18.18 12.66 7.85
CA LEU A 148 19.17 12.49 6.80
C LEU A 148 18.52 12.41 5.42
N PRO A 149 19.14 12.92 4.34
CA PRO A 149 18.59 12.81 3.00
C PRO A 149 18.52 11.35 2.53
N TRP A 150 17.65 11.10 1.55
CA TRP A 150 17.57 9.81 0.89
C TRP A 150 18.90 9.45 0.23
N GLY A 151 19.30 8.19 0.33
CA GLY A 151 20.60 7.71 -0.14
C GLY A 151 21.75 7.87 0.84
N ASP A 152 21.59 8.58 1.97
CA ASP A 152 22.63 8.67 3.00
C ASP A 152 22.82 7.30 3.67
N PRO A 153 24.07 6.76 3.69
CA PRO A 153 24.33 5.43 4.23
C PRO A 153 24.06 5.30 5.73
N ARG A 154 23.89 6.40 6.44
CA ARG A 154 23.56 6.44 7.87
C ARG A 154 22.06 6.34 8.16
N ARG A 155 21.21 6.33 7.13
CA ARG A 155 19.78 6.03 7.31
C ARG A 155 19.60 4.57 7.69
N GLY A 156 18.68 4.27 8.61
CA GLY A 156 18.38 2.89 9.02
C GLY A 156 17.64 2.07 7.96
N TRP A 157 17.16 2.71 6.92
CA TRP A 157 16.54 2.12 5.73
C TRP A 157 16.49 3.14 4.60
N ASP A 158 16.29 2.64 3.37
CA ASP A 158 16.13 3.48 2.19
C ASP A 158 15.31 2.74 1.13
N PHE A 159 14.75 3.49 0.18
CA PHE A 159 14.19 2.88 -1.02
C PHE A 159 15.31 2.43 -1.96
N VAL A 160 15.09 1.31 -2.61
CA VAL A 160 16.00 0.74 -3.61
C VAL A 160 15.17 0.14 -4.76
N SER A 161 15.81 -0.11 -5.88
CA SER A 161 15.16 -0.79 -7.01
C SER A 161 14.64 -2.18 -6.61
N ALA A 162 13.47 -2.59 -7.11
CA ALA A 162 12.83 -3.85 -6.74
C ALA A 162 13.75 -5.06 -6.97
N GLY A 163 13.84 -5.92 -5.95
CA GLY A 163 14.74 -7.07 -5.90
C GLY A 163 16.13 -6.78 -5.32
N HIS A 164 16.38 -5.56 -4.84
CA HIS A 164 17.59 -5.18 -4.12
C HIS A 164 17.37 -4.93 -2.62
N GLY A 165 16.15 -5.09 -2.13
CA GLY A 165 15.76 -4.84 -0.75
C GLY A 165 15.27 -6.06 0.01
N ASP A 166 14.31 -5.82 0.90
CA ASP A 166 13.82 -6.80 1.87
C ASP A 166 12.36 -7.22 1.64
N VAL A 167 11.72 -6.76 0.55
CA VAL A 167 10.35 -7.17 0.23
C VAL A 167 10.35 -8.63 -0.26
N PRO A 168 9.54 -9.52 0.34
CA PRO A 168 9.46 -10.92 -0.08
C PRO A 168 8.57 -11.07 -1.33
N TRP A 169 9.05 -10.63 -2.50
CA TRP A 169 8.27 -10.52 -3.73
C TRP A 169 7.59 -11.82 -4.16
N GLU A 170 8.29 -12.96 -4.07
CA GLU A 170 7.66 -14.23 -4.43
C GLU A 170 6.44 -14.50 -3.56
N ASP A 171 6.55 -14.32 -2.25
CA ASP A 171 5.44 -14.56 -1.31
C ASP A 171 4.31 -13.53 -1.51
N VAL A 172 4.65 -12.27 -1.81
CA VAL A 172 3.67 -11.23 -2.15
C VAL A 172 2.86 -11.62 -3.39
N PHE A 173 3.51 -12.02 -4.49
CA PHE A 173 2.81 -12.43 -5.72
C PHE A 173 2.00 -13.71 -5.52
N ARG A 174 2.53 -14.69 -4.76
CA ARG A 174 1.76 -15.89 -4.39
C ARG A 174 0.52 -15.54 -3.57
N MET A 175 0.64 -14.59 -2.65
CA MET A 175 -0.50 -14.13 -1.84
C MET A 175 -1.53 -13.39 -2.69
N LEU A 176 -1.11 -12.44 -3.55
CA LEU A 176 -2.01 -11.74 -4.48
C LEU A 176 -2.84 -12.74 -5.30
N ARG A 177 -2.20 -13.79 -5.80
CA ARG A 177 -2.90 -14.87 -6.50
C ARG A 177 -3.88 -15.63 -5.59
N SER A 178 -3.46 -15.96 -4.38
CA SER A 178 -4.28 -16.74 -3.42
C SER A 178 -5.54 -16.01 -3.00
N ILE A 179 -5.49 -14.67 -2.94
CA ILE A 179 -6.66 -13.82 -2.64
C ILE A 179 -7.49 -13.49 -3.88
N GLY A 180 -7.08 -13.96 -5.08
CA GLY A 180 -7.78 -13.70 -6.33
C GLY A 180 -7.66 -12.25 -6.83
N TYR A 181 -6.55 -11.56 -6.50
CA TYR A 181 -6.32 -10.21 -7.00
C TYR A 181 -6.09 -10.24 -8.52
N ASP A 182 -6.90 -9.49 -9.24
CA ASP A 182 -6.86 -9.37 -10.71
C ASP A 182 -6.66 -7.91 -11.19
N GLY A 183 -6.39 -7.01 -10.25
CA GLY A 183 -6.16 -5.60 -10.51
C GLY A 183 -4.76 -5.30 -11.08
N PRO A 184 -4.50 -4.03 -11.44
CA PRO A 184 -3.21 -3.61 -11.95
C PRO A 184 -2.14 -3.66 -10.85
N VAL A 185 -0.91 -3.96 -11.27
CA VAL A 185 0.31 -3.88 -10.45
C VAL A 185 1.23 -2.85 -11.09
N SER A 186 1.53 -1.79 -10.37
CA SER A 186 2.41 -0.70 -10.82
C SER A 186 3.82 -0.89 -10.28
N VAL A 187 4.82 -0.47 -11.03
CA VAL A 187 6.18 -0.30 -10.53
C VAL A 187 6.33 1.14 -10.06
N GLU A 188 6.40 1.34 -8.77
CA GLU A 188 6.78 2.62 -8.19
C GLU A 188 8.27 2.58 -7.88
N TRP A 189 9.06 3.20 -8.77
CA TRP A 189 10.51 3.07 -8.69
C TRP A 189 11.15 4.27 -7.98
N GLU A 190 11.84 3.98 -6.89
CA GLU A 190 12.68 4.93 -6.16
C GLU A 190 13.99 4.26 -5.76
N ASP A 191 15.12 4.85 -6.16
CA ASP A 191 16.46 4.43 -5.73
C ASP A 191 17.43 5.61 -5.88
N ALA A 192 17.97 6.09 -4.76
CA ALA A 192 18.94 7.18 -4.78
C ALA A 192 20.34 6.75 -5.24
N GLY A 193 20.61 5.44 -5.31
CA GLY A 193 21.89 4.86 -5.70
C GLY A 193 21.96 4.31 -7.13
N MET A 194 20.85 4.37 -7.88
CA MET A 194 20.77 3.79 -9.22
C MET A 194 20.19 4.78 -10.23
N ASP A 195 20.68 4.76 -11.47
CA ASP A 195 20.07 5.53 -12.55
C ASP A 195 18.70 4.95 -12.94
N ARG A 196 17.69 5.82 -13.05
CA ARG A 196 16.29 5.43 -13.32
C ARG A 196 16.10 4.71 -14.66
N LEU A 197 16.89 5.06 -15.68
CA LEU A 197 16.77 4.45 -17.03
C LEU A 197 17.32 3.01 -17.04
N THR A 198 18.13 2.66 -16.04
CA THR A 198 18.61 1.30 -15.80
C THR A 198 17.70 0.59 -14.79
N GLY A 199 17.43 1.20 -13.65
CA GLY A 199 16.77 0.57 -12.52
C GLY A 199 15.29 0.29 -12.75
N ALA A 200 14.53 1.20 -13.35
CA ALA A 200 13.10 0.99 -13.54
C ALA A 200 12.79 -0.17 -14.53
N PRO A 201 13.48 -0.30 -15.69
CA PRO A 201 13.32 -1.49 -16.55
C PRO A 201 13.78 -2.79 -15.86
N GLU A 202 14.85 -2.77 -15.08
CA GLU A 202 15.32 -3.93 -14.32
C GLU A 202 14.28 -4.35 -13.28
N ALA A 203 13.75 -3.42 -12.50
CA ALA A 203 12.69 -3.66 -11.51
C ALA A 203 11.47 -4.33 -12.16
N LEU A 204 10.99 -3.79 -13.28
CA LEU A 204 9.90 -4.38 -14.04
C LEU A 204 10.19 -5.82 -14.49
N ALA A 205 11.40 -6.07 -14.99
CA ALA A 205 11.79 -7.41 -15.43
C ALA A 205 11.82 -8.42 -14.26
N ARG A 206 12.35 -8.00 -13.10
CA ARG A 206 12.37 -8.82 -11.87
C ARG A 206 10.97 -9.13 -11.37
N LEU A 207 10.09 -8.14 -11.29
CA LEU A 207 8.72 -8.34 -10.82
C LEU A 207 7.93 -9.26 -11.74
N LYS A 208 8.09 -9.13 -13.06
CA LYS A 208 7.51 -10.07 -14.04
C LYS A 208 7.95 -11.50 -13.85
N HIS A 209 9.13 -11.75 -13.28
CA HIS A 209 9.59 -13.09 -12.97
C HIS A 209 8.73 -13.78 -11.89
N PHE A 210 8.14 -13.02 -10.97
CA PHE A 210 7.27 -13.54 -9.93
C PHE A 210 5.80 -13.64 -10.35
N ASP A 211 5.43 -12.99 -11.45
CA ASP A 211 4.07 -13.05 -12.03
C ASP A 211 3.96 -14.26 -12.98
N PHE A 212 4.13 -15.45 -12.41
CA PHE A 212 4.01 -16.71 -13.14
C PHE A 212 2.56 -17.19 -13.25
N ASP A 213 2.26 -17.92 -14.32
CA ASP A 213 0.92 -18.46 -14.56
C ASP A 213 0.47 -19.44 -13.46
N PRO A 214 -0.83 -19.51 -13.14
CA PRO A 214 -1.37 -20.53 -12.26
C PRO A 214 -1.20 -21.94 -12.86
N PRO A 215 -1.17 -22.99 -12.02
CA PRO A 215 -1.10 -24.35 -12.54
C PRO A 215 -2.33 -24.66 -13.41
N THR A 216 -2.10 -25.28 -14.56
CA THR A 216 -3.15 -25.67 -15.50
C THR A 216 -3.89 -26.94 -15.07
N ALA A 217 -3.36 -27.67 -14.09
CA ALA A 217 -3.95 -28.89 -13.53
C ALA A 217 -3.78 -28.91 -12.00
N SER A 218 -4.66 -29.64 -11.30
CA SER A 218 -4.47 -29.87 -9.87
C SER A 218 -3.18 -30.67 -9.62
N PHE A 219 -2.53 -30.43 -8.48
CA PHE A 219 -1.34 -31.15 -8.06
C PHE A 219 -1.53 -32.68 -8.13
N ASP A 220 -2.73 -33.16 -7.78
CA ASP A 220 -3.09 -34.56 -7.71
C ASP A 220 -3.57 -35.15 -9.05
N ALA A 221 -3.64 -34.36 -10.13
CA ALA A 221 -4.14 -34.82 -11.43
C ALA A 221 -3.34 -36.03 -11.98
N ALA A 222 -2.04 -36.10 -11.65
CA ALA A 222 -1.18 -37.23 -12.03
C ALA A 222 -1.50 -38.54 -11.24
N PHE A 223 -2.14 -38.43 -10.09
CA PHE A 223 -2.50 -39.56 -9.22
C PHE A 223 -3.97 -39.97 -9.36
N GLY A 224 -4.80 -39.14 -9.99
CA GLY A 224 -6.24 -39.38 -10.22
C GLY A 224 -6.58 -40.29 -11.41
N GLY A 225 -5.61 -40.94 -12.03
CA GLY A 225 -5.77 -41.86 -13.14
C GLY A 225 -6.10 -43.30 -12.73
N GLY A 226 -7.30 -43.55 -12.18
CA GLY A 226 -7.67 -44.89 -11.75
C GLY A 226 -9.14 -45.08 -11.45
N GLU A 227 -10.04 -44.66 -12.34
CA GLU A 227 -11.33 -45.34 -12.51
C GLU A 227 -11.64 -45.50 -13.97
N LYS A 228 -11.52 -46.80 -14.41
CA LYS A 228 -12.14 -47.30 -15.63
C LYS A 228 -13.53 -47.80 -15.32
#